data_14470b112521353f4720f46385b255d9
#
_entry.id   14470b112521353f4720f46385b255d9
#
_cell.length_a   1.000
_cell.length_b   1.000
_cell.length_c   1.000
_cell.angle_alpha   90.00
_cell.angle_beta   90.00
_cell.angle_gamma   90.00
#
_symmetry.space_group_name_H-M   'P 1'
#
loop_
_entity.id
_entity.type
_entity.pdbx_description
1 polymer ?
#
loop_
_entity_poly.entity_id
_entity_poly.type
_entity_poly.pdbx_seq_one_letter_code
_entity_poly.pdbx_strand_id
1 'polypeptide(L)'
;MDTFQEMDGNKVPQRSTSEIISHAFEMYKGIFLYALLAMVIYFIVSMVIQPLSGFDSASFSEEIRSADGDFSSIDIWAVPGMKIYYGLSGIVSLLLAPLYVGIIYMANKYNNQERLQASDLFIGYRQNFVQIVIYSLMASVIMAIALMMCLLPVFLVIPLLLLGYPILLFENASFTEALSKSFRIAKDNYGVFLGSSLLGLLISIAGVLLCGIGIVATLPFYFVVMYSAYVAYCGKPRQLNFNN
;
A
#
# COMPACT_ATOMS: atom_id res chain seq x y z
N MET A 1 -3.71 27.16 33.83
CA MET A 1 -4.24 25.84 34.15
C MET A 1 -4.21 25.07 32.84
N ASP A 2 -3.04 24.52 32.54
CA ASP A 2 -2.77 23.84 31.25
C ASP A 2 -3.21 22.41 31.41
N THR A 3 -4.33 22.08 30.80
CA THR A 3 -4.72 20.69 30.59
C THR A 3 -3.81 20.11 29.51
N PHE A 4 -2.65 19.60 29.93
CA PHE A 4 -1.95 18.59 29.15
C PHE A 4 -2.92 17.40 29.04
N GLN A 5 -3.58 17.26 27.89
CA GLN A 5 -4.21 16.00 27.55
C GLN A 5 -3.08 14.97 27.53
N GLU A 6 -3.07 14.09 28.53
CA GLU A 6 -2.30 12.86 28.50
C GLU A 6 -2.56 12.21 27.14
N MET A 7 -1.52 12.11 26.32
CA MET A 7 -1.56 11.37 25.08
C MET A 7 -1.73 9.89 25.48
N ASP A 8 -2.98 9.46 25.48
CA ASP A 8 -3.37 8.09 25.77
C ASP A 8 -2.81 7.20 24.65
N GLY A 9 -1.55 6.78 24.85
CA GLY A 9 -0.83 5.95 23.92
C GLY A 9 -1.46 4.58 23.89
N ASN A 10 -2.15 4.30 22.82
CA ASN A 10 -2.78 3.03 22.45
C ASN A 10 -4.27 3.19 22.09
N LYS A 11 -4.56 4.14 21.22
CA LYS A 11 -5.92 4.43 20.77
C LYS A 11 -6.38 3.35 19.79
N VAL A 12 -7.56 2.79 20.06
CA VAL A 12 -8.30 1.99 19.09
C VAL A 12 -9.35 2.91 18.46
N PRO A 13 -9.30 3.19 17.16
CA PRO A 13 -10.27 4.06 16.51
C PRO A 13 -11.65 3.41 16.50
N GLN A 14 -12.70 4.24 16.58
CA GLN A 14 -14.06 3.78 16.41
C GLN A 14 -14.29 3.31 14.97
N ARG A 15 -15.30 2.46 14.77
CA ARG A 15 -15.65 1.89 13.46
C ARG A 15 -16.38 2.90 12.57
N SER A 16 -15.73 4.03 12.33
CA SER A 16 -16.21 5.08 11.43
C SER A 16 -15.10 5.56 10.51
N THR A 17 -15.44 6.01 9.32
CA THR A 17 -14.47 6.52 8.35
C THR A 17 -13.65 7.67 8.92
N SER A 18 -14.29 8.62 9.61
CA SER A 18 -13.62 9.78 10.19
C SER A 18 -12.56 9.39 11.23
N GLU A 19 -12.91 8.49 12.14
CA GLU A 19 -12.00 8.03 13.20
C GLU A 19 -10.84 7.20 12.65
N ILE A 20 -11.10 6.33 11.66
CA ILE A 20 -10.05 5.55 10.99
C ILE A 20 -9.05 6.48 10.29
N ILE A 21 -9.53 7.49 9.57
CA ILE A 21 -8.66 8.45 8.86
C ILE A 21 -7.91 9.34 9.85
N SER A 22 -8.58 9.83 10.90
CA SER A 22 -7.93 10.64 11.95
C SER A 22 -6.83 9.86 12.65
N HIS A 23 -7.09 8.62 13.05
CA HIS A 23 -6.09 7.73 13.63
C HIS A 23 -4.94 7.44 12.66
N ALA A 24 -5.23 7.22 11.38
CA ALA A 24 -4.20 7.04 10.37
C ALA A 24 -3.28 8.26 10.25
N PHE A 25 -3.81 9.48 10.32
CA PHE A 25 -3.00 10.71 10.33
C PHE A 25 -2.09 10.80 11.55
N GLU A 26 -2.58 10.49 12.74
CA GLU A 26 -1.75 10.49 13.96
C GLU A 26 -0.60 9.48 13.83
N MET A 27 -0.90 8.25 13.41
CA MET A 27 0.12 7.21 13.22
C MET A 27 1.12 7.63 12.13
N TYR A 28 0.64 8.17 11.01
CA TYR A 28 1.48 8.56 9.90
C TYR A 28 2.48 9.66 10.25
N LYS A 29 2.06 10.67 11.02
CA LYS A 29 2.96 11.71 11.52
C LYS A 29 4.13 11.13 12.30
N GLY A 30 3.87 10.12 13.13
CA GLY A 30 4.90 9.48 13.96
C GLY A 30 5.91 8.62 13.19
N ILE A 31 5.50 8.05 12.07
CA ILE A 31 6.35 7.17 11.26
C ILE A 31 6.81 7.81 9.93
N PHE A 32 6.51 9.08 9.70
CA PHE A 32 6.69 9.78 8.42
C PHE A 32 8.07 9.58 7.80
N LEU A 33 9.14 9.75 8.57
CA LEU A 33 10.51 9.60 8.08
C LEU A 33 10.81 8.17 7.62
N TYR A 34 10.29 7.18 8.31
CA TYR A 34 10.46 5.77 7.94
C TYR A 34 9.61 5.39 6.73
N ALA A 35 8.40 5.92 6.65
CA ALA A 35 7.55 5.77 5.48
C ALA A 35 8.20 6.39 4.24
N LEU A 36 8.81 7.56 4.38
CA LEU A 36 9.60 8.20 3.32
C LEU A 36 10.81 7.34 2.93
N LEU A 37 11.54 6.78 3.91
CA LEU A 37 12.65 5.86 3.66
C LEU A 37 12.21 4.64 2.84
N ALA A 38 11.06 4.04 3.17
CA ALA A 38 10.50 2.92 2.42
C ALA A 38 10.24 3.30 0.95
N MET A 39 9.69 4.49 0.71
CA MET A 39 9.45 4.98 -0.66
C MET A 39 10.75 5.27 -1.41
N VAL A 40 11.75 5.84 -0.75
CA VAL A 40 13.07 6.05 -1.36
C VAL A 40 13.69 4.72 -1.80
N ILE A 41 13.63 3.69 -0.94
CA ILE A 41 14.08 2.33 -1.31
C ILE A 41 13.31 1.82 -2.52
N TYR A 42 11.98 1.95 -2.52
CA TYR A 42 11.14 1.55 -3.64
C TYR A 42 11.55 2.24 -4.95
N PHE A 43 11.74 3.56 -4.93
CA PHE A 43 12.12 4.33 -6.11
C PHE A 43 13.52 3.97 -6.62
N ILE A 44 14.51 3.82 -5.71
CA ILE A 44 15.88 3.42 -6.10
C ILE A 44 15.85 2.06 -6.81
N VAL A 45 15.13 1.08 -6.25
CA VAL A 45 15.01 -0.25 -6.88
C VAL A 45 14.30 -0.16 -8.21
N SER A 46 13.23 0.65 -8.31
CA SER A 46 12.47 0.84 -9.55
C SER A 46 13.28 1.53 -10.65
N MET A 47 14.16 2.48 -10.30
CA MET A 47 15.04 3.17 -11.26
C MET A 47 16.03 2.23 -11.96
N VAL A 48 16.39 1.12 -11.32
CA VAL A 48 17.33 0.13 -11.90
C VAL A 48 16.65 -0.71 -12.98
N ILE A 49 15.32 -0.80 -13.00
CA ILE A 49 14.59 -1.65 -13.95
C ILE A 49 14.72 -1.13 -15.39
N GLN A 50 14.67 0.18 -15.58
CA GLN A 50 14.72 0.80 -16.91
C GLN A 50 16.01 0.43 -17.67
N PRO A 51 17.22 0.67 -17.15
CA PRO A 51 18.45 0.29 -17.85
C PRO A 51 18.59 -1.23 -18.01
N LEU A 52 18.11 -2.04 -17.05
CA LEU A 52 18.17 -3.50 -17.16
C LEU A 52 17.24 -4.08 -18.22
N SER A 53 16.12 -3.41 -18.48
CA SER A 53 15.14 -3.86 -19.48
C SER A 53 15.53 -3.50 -20.91
N GLY A 54 16.45 -2.58 -21.10
CA GLY A 54 16.73 -1.97 -22.40
C GLY A 54 15.56 -1.11 -22.91
N PHE A 55 14.69 -0.65 -22.01
CA PHE A 55 13.57 0.22 -22.38
C PHE A 55 14.05 1.58 -22.87
N ASP A 56 13.72 1.88 -24.12
CA ASP A 56 14.05 3.17 -24.76
C ASP A 56 12.91 4.17 -24.56
N SER A 57 13.09 5.06 -23.58
CA SER A 57 12.12 6.12 -23.30
C SER A 57 12.04 7.18 -24.40
N ALA A 58 13.09 7.35 -25.21
CA ALA A 58 13.07 8.28 -26.32
C ALA A 58 12.19 7.76 -27.45
N SER A 59 12.35 6.51 -27.86
CA SER A 59 11.48 5.85 -28.83
C SER A 59 10.02 5.81 -28.35
N PHE A 60 9.76 5.59 -27.08
CA PHE A 60 8.40 5.64 -26.52
C PHE A 60 7.78 7.05 -26.60
N SER A 61 8.58 8.09 -26.30
CA SER A 61 8.12 9.47 -26.38
C SER A 61 7.83 9.90 -27.83
N GLU A 62 8.59 9.38 -28.79
CA GLU A 62 8.39 9.62 -30.22
C GLU A 62 7.11 8.93 -30.73
N GLU A 63 6.86 7.70 -30.30
CA GLU A 63 5.62 6.96 -30.60
C GLU A 63 4.38 7.72 -30.12
N ILE A 64 4.40 8.21 -28.87
CA ILE A 64 3.30 9.04 -28.32
C ILE A 64 3.13 10.34 -29.14
N ARG A 65 4.22 10.97 -29.52
CA ARG A 65 4.16 12.24 -30.29
C ARG A 65 3.65 12.02 -31.69
N SER A 66 4.04 10.92 -32.34
CA SER A 66 3.60 10.59 -33.70
C SER A 66 2.13 10.20 -33.76
N ALA A 67 1.54 9.77 -32.67
CA ALA A 67 0.13 9.40 -32.57
C ALA A 67 -0.83 10.62 -32.71
N ASP A 68 -0.33 11.86 -32.55
CA ASP A 68 -1.08 13.12 -32.72
C ASP A 68 -2.47 13.11 -32.03
N GLY A 69 -2.56 12.51 -30.85
CA GLY A 69 -3.79 12.39 -30.07
C GLY A 69 -4.61 11.12 -30.34
N ASP A 70 -4.27 10.34 -31.35
CA ASP A 70 -4.88 9.02 -31.57
C ASP A 70 -4.11 7.91 -30.83
N PHE A 71 -4.40 7.75 -29.55
CA PHE A 71 -3.78 6.75 -28.71
C PHE A 71 -4.09 5.30 -29.14
N SER A 72 -5.08 5.09 -30.02
CA SER A 72 -5.42 3.75 -30.52
C SER A 72 -4.41 3.23 -31.54
N SER A 73 -3.63 4.13 -32.14
CA SER A 73 -2.58 3.80 -33.13
C SER A 73 -1.26 3.39 -32.46
N ILE A 74 -1.10 3.60 -31.14
CA ILE A 74 0.16 3.32 -30.44
C ILE A 74 0.30 1.82 -30.17
N ASP A 75 1.31 1.18 -30.76
CA ASP A 75 1.74 -0.16 -30.38
C ASP A 75 2.81 -0.10 -29.29
N ILE A 76 2.37 0.02 -28.03
CA ILE A 76 3.25 0.05 -26.84
C ILE A 76 4.21 -1.15 -26.81
N TRP A 77 3.78 -2.31 -27.34
CA TRP A 77 4.56 -3.53 -27.32
C TRP A 77 5.63 -3.61 -28.40
N ALA A 78 5.59 -2.72 -29.39
CA ALA A 78 6.62 -2.55 -30.42
C ALA A 78 7.83 -1.77 -29.87
N VAL A 79 7.67 -0.99 -28.80
CA VAL A 79 8.76 -0.21 -28.19
C VAL A 79 9.85 -1.13 -27.65
N PRO A 80 11.14 -0.90 -28.01
CA PRO A 80 12.24 -1.74 -27.53
C PRO A 80 12.31 -1.82 -26.01
N GLY A 81 12.47 -3.03 -25.48
CA GLY A 81 12.58 -3.27 -24.04
C GLY A 81 11.28 -3.20 -23.23
N MET A 82 10.15 -2.77 -23.82
CA MET A 82 8.89 -2.57 -23.10
C MET A 82 8.37 -3.87 -22.43
N LYS A 83 8.38 -4.99 -23.15
CA LYS A 83 7.93 -6.29 -22.59
C LYS A 83 8.76 -6.71 -21.39
N ILE A 84 10.09 -6.53 -21.48
CA ILE A 84 11.01 -6.85 -20.39
C ILE A 84 10.81 -5.89 -19.23
N TYR A 85 10.62 -4.60 -19.52
CA TYR A 85 10.36 -3.56 -18.51
C TYR A 85 9.11 -3.89 -17.67
N TYR A 86 7.99 -4.20 -18.31
CA TYR A 86 6.75 -4.56 -17.60
C TYR A 86 6.88 -5.87 -16.83
N GLY A 87 7.54 -6.88 -17.42
CA GLY A 87 7.79 -8.16 -16.74
C GLY A 87 8.66 -8.00 -15.49
N LEU A 88 9.78 -7.29 -15.61
CA LEU A 88 10.67 -7.00 -14.46
C LEU A 88 9.99 -6.12 -13.43
N SER A 89 9.28 -5.07 -13.85
CA SER A 89 8.52 -4.19 -12.95
C SER A 89 7.47 -4.97 -12.15
N GLY A 90 6.76 -5.89 -12.78
CA GLY A 90 5.81 -6.78 -12.12
C GLY A 90 6.47 -7.65 -11.04
N ILE A 91 7.56 -8.32 -11.38
CA ILE A 91 8.30 -9.16 -10.42
C ILE A 91 8.84 -8.31 -9.26
N VAL A 92 9.48 -7.19 -9.57
CA VAL A 92 10.06 -6.30 -8.54
C VAL A 92 8.97 -5.73 -7.63
N SER A 93 7.83 -5.33 -8.16
CA SER A 93 6.73 -4.82 -7.35
C SER A 93 6.19 -5.86 -6.36
N LEU A 94 6.10 -7.12 -6.77
CA LEU A 94 5.73 -8.23 -5.88
C LEU A 94 6.78 -8.47 -4.79
N LEU A 95 8.06 -8.40 -5.14
CA LEU A 95 9.15 -8.57 -4.18
C LEU A 95 9.26 -7.38 -3.20
N LEU A 96 8.79 -6.19 -3.58
CA LEU A 96 8.73 -5.02 -2.71
C LEU A 96 7.46 -4.93 -1.85
N ALA A 97 6.45 -5.77 -2.10
CA ALA A 97 5.24 -5.79 -1.29
C ALA A 97 5.48 -5.98 0.22
N PRO A 98 6.44 -6.81 0.68
CA PRO A 98 6.77 -6.92 2.11
C PRO A 98 7.24 -5.61 2.75
N LEU A 99 7.76 -4.65 1.97
CA LEU A 99 8.14 -3.33 2.47
C LEU A 99 6.91 -2.50 2.91
N TYR A 100 5.79 -2.65 2.19
CA TYR A 100 4.52 -2.02 2.58
C TYR A 100 3.99 -2.57 3.91
N VAL A 101 4.17 -3.87 4.11
CA VAL A 101 3.85 -4.54 5.38
C VAL A 101 4.72 -4.00 6.53
N GLY A 102 5.97 -3.64 6.23
CA GLY A 102 6.86 -2.94 7.17
C GLY A 102 6.31 -1.59 7.63
N ILE A 103 5.68 -0.80 6.74
CA ILE A 103 5.03 0.47 7.11
C ILE A 103 3.86 0.21 8.08
N ILE A 104 3.06 -0.83 7.82
CA ILE A 104 1.95 -1.25 8.69
C ILE A 104 2.47 -1.64 10.07
N TYR A 105 3.58 -2.38 10.13
CA TYR A 105 4.22 -2.77 11.40
C TYR A 105 4.74 -1.58 12.19
N MET A 106 5.35 -0.61 11.50
CA MET A 106 5.83 0.61 12.16
C MET A 106 4.70 1.45 12.74
N ALA A 107 3.56 1.54 12.05
CA ALA A 107 2.37 2.18 12.60
C ALA A 107 1.89 1.49 13.88
N ASN A 108 1.95 0.14 13.94
CA ASN A 108 1.64 -0.61 15.15
C ASN A 108 2.61 -0.32 16.29
N LYS A 109 3.93 -0.32 16.02
CA LYS A 109 4.94 0.01 17.03
C LYS A 109 4.76 1.41 17.58
N TYR A 110 4.49 2.39 16.70
CA TYR A 110 4.23 3.76 17.12
C TYR A 110 2.97 3.87 18.00
N ASN A 111 1.89 3.20 17.61
CA ASN A 111 0.66 3.15 18.40
C ASN A 111 0.88 2.53 19.79
N ASN A 112 1.79 1.56 19.90
CA ASN A 112 2.17 0.92 21.16
C ASN A 112 3.28 1.66 21.91
N GLN A 113 3.71 2.85 21.46
CA GLN A 113 4.82 3.62 22.04
C GLN A 113 6.14 2.86 22.09
N GLU A 114 6.34 1.90 21.18
CA GLU A 114 7.57 1.14 21.06
C GLU A 114 8.62 1.92 20.25
N ARG A 115 9.91 1.61 20.53
CA ARG A 115 11.02 2.23 19.78
C ARG A 115 11.01 1.77 18.32
N LEU A 116 10.97 2.74 17.40
CA LEU A 116 11.04 2.49 15.96
C LEU A 116 12.51 2.30 15.52
N GLN A 117 12.72 1.35 14.62
CA GLN A 117 14.03 1.07 14.01
C GLN A 117 13.84 0.90 12.48
N ALA A 118 14.82 1.35 11.68
CA ALA A 118 14.75 1.19 10.23
C ALA A 118 14.67 -0.29 9.79
N SER A 119 15.22 -1.21 10.60
CA SER A 119 15.11 -2.66 10.38
C SER A 119 13.67 -3.20 10.44
N ASP A 120 12.78 -2.48 11.12
CA ASP A 120 11.37 -2.85 11.23
C ASP A 120 10.63 -2.79 9.88
N LEU A 121 11.12 -1.96 8.95
CA LEU A 121 10.60 -1.91 7.57
C LEU A 121 10.73 -3.24 6.84
N PHE A 122 11.68 -4.06 7.21
CA PHE A 122 11.95 -5.34 6.55
C PHE A 122 11.27 -6.53 7.24
N ILE A 123 10.35 -6.27 8.16
CA ILE A 123 9.64 -7.33 8.89
C ILE A 123 8.91 -8.31 7.97
N GLY A 124 8.26 -7.81 6.90
CA GLY A 124 7.54 -8.63 5.94
C GLY A 124 8.43 -9.61 5.16
N TYR A 125 9.75 -9.38 5.11
CA TYR A 125 10.71 -10.34 4.52
C TYR A 125 11.08 -11.45 5.48
N ARG A 126 10.94 -11.23 6.79
CA ARG A 126 11.25 -12.21 7.85
C ARG A 126 10.03 -13.00 8.26
N GLN A 127 8.87 -12.39 8.17
CA GLN A 127 7.61 -12.98 8.62
C GLN A 127 6.62 -13.07 7.45
N ASN A 128 6.12 -14.27 7.23
CA ASN A 128 5.05 -14.57 6.27
C ASN A 128 5.31 -14.13 4.81
N PHE A 129 6.58 -14.02 4.42
CA PHE A 129 7.03 -13.47 3.13
C PHE A 129 6.27 -14.07 1.93
N VAL A 130 6.24 -15.40 1.86
CA VAL A 130 5.63 -16.11 0.72
C VAL A 130 4.14 -15.80 0.60
N GLN A 131 3.43 -15.75 1.72
CA GLN A 131 1.99 -15.46 1.72
C GLN A 131 1.70 -14.00 1.35
N ILE A 132 2.58 -13.07 1.75
CA ILE A 132 2.49 -11.66 1.36
C ILE A 132 2.67 -11.51 -0.16
N VAL A 133 3.66 -12.17 -0.74
CA VAL A 133 3.93 -12.14 -2.19
C VAL A 133 2.77 -12.76 -2.97
N ILE A 134 2.26 -13.93 -2.55
CA ILE A 134 1.12 -14.58 -3.20
C ILE A 134 -0.14 -13.70 -3.09
N TYR A 135 -0.39 -13.12 -1.92
CA TYR A 135 -1.52 -12.21 -1.73
C TYR A 135 -1.41 -10.99 -2.66
N SER A 136 -0.21 -10.39 -2.77
CA SER A 136 0.04 -9.24 -3.65
C SER A 136 -0.21 -9.60 -5.11
N LEU A 137 0.21 -10.79 -5.54
CA LEU A 137 -0.06 -11.30 -6.88
C LEU A 137 -1.57 -11.47 -7.10
N MET A 138 -2.27 -12.12 -6.19
CA MET A 138 -3.73 -12.31 -6.28
C MET A 138 -4.49 -10.98 -6.28
N ALA A 139 -4.11 -10.05 -5.41
CA ALA A 139 -4.67 -8.71 -5.38
C ALA A 139 -4.44 -7.96 -6.70
N SER A 140 -3.25 -8.07 -7.28
CA SER A 140 -2.94 -7.48 -8.59
C SER A 140 -3.78 -8.07 -9.71
N VAL A 141 -4.00 -9.39 -9.73
CA VAL A 141 -4.86 -10.06 -10.72
C VAL A 141 -6.32 -9.60 -10.55
N ILE A 142 -6.84 -9.56 -9.33
CA ILE A 142 -8.20 -9.09 -9.04
C ILE A 142 -8.37 -7.63 -9.50
N MET A 143 -7.39 -6.77 -9.21
CA MET A 143 -7.40 -5.37 -9.65
C MET A 143 -7.31 -5.23 -11.17
N ALA A 144 -6.50 -6.05 -11.84
CA ALA A 144 -6.40 -6.05 -13.31
C ALA A 144 -7.74 -6.45 -13.95
N ILE A 145 -8.41 -7.48 -13.44
CA ILE A 145 -9.74 -7.89 -13.91
C ILE A 145 -10.76 -6.75 -13.70
N ALA A 146 -10.74 -6.12 -12.52
CA ALA A 146 -11.63 -5.00 -12.22
C ALA A 146 -11.40 -3.80 -13.18
N LEU A 147 -10.16 -3.51 -13.53
CA LEU A 147 -9.81 -2.48 -14.51
C LEU A 147 -10.30 -2.83 -15.92
N MET A 148 -10.18 -4.08 -16.35
CA MET A 148 -10.67 -4.54 -17.66
C MET A 148 -12.20 -4.45 -17.77
N MET A 149 -12.93 -4.60 -16.66
CA MET A 149 -14.39 -4.49 -16.64
C MET A 149 -14.90 -3.04 -16.64
N CYS A 150 -14.06 -2.06 -16.50
CA CYS A 150 -14.30 -0.64 -16.40
C CYS A 150 -13.71 -0.07 -15.09
N LEU A 151 -13.59 1.25 -14.98
CA LEU A 151 -13.00 1.88 -13.78
C LEU A 151 -13.86 1.68 -12.51
N LEU A 152 -15.18 1.59 -12.65
CA LEU A 152 -16.13 1.47 -11.54
C LEU A 152 -15.88 0.25 -10.63
N PRO A 153 -15.67 -0.98 -11.13
CA PRO A 153 -15.41 -2.14 -10.28
C PRO A 153 -14.16 -2.02 -9.42
N VAL A 154 -13.16 -1.25 -9.84
CA VAL A 154 -11.93 -1.00 -9.06
C VAL A 154 -12.27 -0.38 -7.71
N PHE A 155 -13.11 0.66 -7.69
CA PHE A 155 -13.54 1.32 -6.46
C PHE A 155 -14.38 0.42 -5.55
N LEU A 156 -15.04 -0.58 -6.12
CA LEU A 156 -15.80 -1.56 -5.34
C LEU A 156 -14.91 -2.66 -4.73
N VAL A 157 -13.79 -2.98 -5.39
CA VAL A 157 -12.87 -4.05 -4.97
C VAL A 157 -11.86 -3.57 -3.93
N ILE A 158 -11.34 -2.34 -4.06
CA ILE A 158 -10.34 -1.78 -3.16
C ILE A 158 -10.73 -1.93 -1.68
N PRO A 159 -11.96 -1.59 -1.24
CA PRO A 159 -12.38 -1.76 0.15
C PRO A 159 -12.28 -3.20 0.66
N LEU A 160 -12.56 -4.17 -0.20
CA LEU A 160 -12.59 -5.59 0.14
C LEU A 160 -11.19 -6.16 0.42
N LEU A 161 -10.15 -5.52 -0.11
CA LEU A 161 -8.74 -5.90 0.06
C LEU A 161 -8.04 -5.12 1.18
N LEU A 162 -8.72 -4.16 1.82
CA LEU A 162 -8.09 -3.21 2.75
C LEU A 162 -7.39 -3.86 3.95
N LEU A 163 -7.93 -4.98 4.46
CA LEU A 163 -7.37 -5.65 5.64
C LEU A 163 -6.35 -6.76 5.32
N GLY A 164 -6.13 -7.08 4.05
CA GLY A 164 -5.35 -8.25 3.69
C GLY A 164 -3.91 -8.23 4.23
N TYR A 165 -3.15 -7.18 4.00
CA TYR A 165 -1.79 -7.06 4.52
C TYR A 165 -1.70 -7.06 6.06
N PRO A 166 -2.53 -6.31 6.80
CA PRO A 166 -2.54 -6.40 8.26
C PRO A 166 -2.84 -7.81 8.78
N ILE A 167 -3.80 -8.52 8.19
CA ILE A 167 -4.15 -9.89 8.59
C ILE A 167 -2.97 -10.84 8.36
N LEU A 168 -2.31 -10.76 7.20
CA LEU A 168 -1.12 -11.55 6.89
C LEU A 168 0.00 -11.34 7.90
N LEU A 169 0.23 -10.08 8.29
CA LEU A 169 1.29 -9.73 9.22
C LEU A 169 0.96 -10.14 10.67
N PHE A 170 -0.17 -9.69 11.18
CA PHE A 170 -0.47 -9.78 12.61
C PHE A 170 -1.07 -11.12 13.02
N GLU A 171 -1.72 -11.82 12.10
CA GLU A 171 -2.35 -13.11 12.39
C GLU A 171 -1.55 -14.29 11.81
N ASN A 172 -0.46 -14.01 11.06
CA ASN A 172 0.34 -15.01 10.35
C ASN A 172 -0.55 -15.94 9.48
N ALA A 173 -1.59 -15.36 8.89
CA ALA A 173 -2.59 -16.06 8.11
C ALA A 173 -2.03 -16.49 6.73
N SER A 174 -2.65 -17.49 6.12
CA SER A 174 -2.46 -17.79 4.70
C SER A 174 -3.11 -16.70 3.84
N PHE A 175 -2.70 -16.58 2.56
CA PHE A 175 -3.27 -15.59 1.66
C PHE A 175 -4.78 -15.77 1.45
N THR A 176 -5.27 -17.01 1.43
CA THR A 176 -6.69 -17.34 1.29
C THR A 176 -7.50 -16.93 2.52
N GLU A 177 -6.97 -17.17 3.71
CA GLU A 177 -7.58 -16.74 4.97
C GLU A 177 -7.64 -15.22 5.06
N ALA A 178 -6.52 -14.53 4.73
CA ALA A 178 -6.45 -13.08 4.72
C ALA A 178 -7.45 -12.46 3.74
N LEU A 179 -7.53 -13.00 2.51
CA LEU A 179 -8.48 -12.55 1.50
C LEU A 179 -9.93 -12.77 1.94
N SER A 180 -10.25 -13.98 2.41
CA SER A 180 -11.60 -14.34 2.86
C SER A 180 -12.05 -13.53 4.07
N LYS A 181 -11.17 -13.34 5.06
CA LYS A 181 -11.46 -12.55 6.26
C LYS A 181 -11.62 -11.07 5.94
N SER A 182 -10.73 -10.50 5.11
CA SER A 182 -10.83 -9.12 4.65
C SER A 182 -12.14 -8.88 3.92
N PHE A 183 -12.48 -9.75 2.97
CA PHE A 183 -13.72 -9.67 2.21
C PHE A 183 -14.95 -9.71 3.12
N ARG A 184 -15.02 -10.65 4.06
CA ARG A 184 -16.16 -10.81 4.97
C ARG A 184 -16.37 -9.57 5.83
N ILE A 185 -15.31 -9.09 6.51
CA ILE A 185 -15.40 -7.93 7.40
C ILE A 185 -15.79 -6.68 6.59
N ALA A 186 -15.14 -6.47 5.44
CA ALA A 186 -15.41 -5.31 4.60
C ALA A 186 -16.81 -5.34 4.00
N LYS A 187 -17.32 -6.50 3.58
CA LYS A 187 -18.68 -6.66 3.06
C LYS A 187 -19.74 -6.28 4.11
N ASP A 188 -19.57 -6.76 5.35
CA ASP A 188 -20.51 -6.51 6.45
C ASP A 188 -20.51 -5.03 6.90
N ASN A 189 -19.42 -4.28 6.60
CA ASN A 189 -19.23 -2.88 6.98
C ASN A 189 -18.89 -2.01 5.77
N TYR A 190 -19.45 -2.32 4.61
CA TYR A 190 -18.97 -1.84 3.32
C TYR A 190 -18.88 -0.30 3.21
N GLY A 191 -19.85 0.44 3.75
CA GLY A 191 -19.85 1.90 3.69
C GLY A 191 -18.63 2.54 4.37
N VAL A 192 -18.24 2.03 5.55
CA VAL A 192 -17.05 2.53 6.28
C VAL A 192 -15.77 2.16 5.54
N PHE A 193 -15.68 0.93 5.02
CA PHE A 193 -14.53 0.48 4.24
C PHE A 193 -14.39 1.24 2.93
N LEU A 194 -15.50 1.48 2.22
CA LEU A 194 -15.52 2.29 1.00
C LEU A 194 -15.05 3.72 1.29
N GLY A 195 -15.62 4.36 2.32
CA GLY A 195 -15.22 5.71 2.71
C GLY A 195 -13.75 5.79 3.11
N SER A 196 -13.27 4.87 3.96
CA SER A 196 -11.89 4.85 4.43
C SER A 196 -10.89 4.57 3.30
N SER A 197 -11.20 3.63 2.41
CA SER A 197 -10.33 3.30 1.28
C SER A 197 -10.28 4.42 0.24
N LEU A 198 -11.41 5.04 -0.09
CA LEU A 198 -11.46 6.14 -1.06
C LEU A 198 -10.78 7.39 -0.51
N LEU A 199 -11.06 7.81 0.73
CA LEU A 199 -10.38 8.95 1.34
C LEU A 199 -8.90 8.67 1.52
N GLY A 200 -8.52 7.48 1.97
CA GLY A 200 -7.12 7.08 2.07
C GLY A 200 -6.41 7.15 0.72
N LEU A 201 -7.04 6.66 -0.35
CA LEU A 201 -6.51 6.74 -1.71
C LEU A 201 -6.38 8.19 -2.19
N LEU A 202 -7.43 9.00 -2.02
CA LEU A 202 -7.41 10.41 -2.43
C LEU A 202 -6.29 11.19 -1.75
N ILE A 203 -6.11 11.00 -0.43
CA ILE A 203 -5.02 11.63 0.31
C ILE A 203 -3.67 11.13 -0.19
N SER A 204 -3.54 9.84 -0.47
CA SER A 204 -2.29 9.23 -0.95
C SER A 204 -1.88 9.74 -2.33
N ILE A 205 -2.83 10.03 -3.23
CA ILE A 205 -2.54 10.59 -4.56
C ILE A 205 -2.50 12.12 -4.58
N ALA A 206 -2.96 12.80 -3.53
CA ALA A 206 -2.96 14.26 -3.46
C ALA A 206 -1.54 14.87 -3.60
N GLY A 207 -0.50 14.09 -3.24
CA GLY A 207 0.89 14.50 -3.46
C GLY A 207 1.28 14.74 -4.92
N VAL A 208 0.51 14.23 -5.89
CA VAL A 208 0.72 14.54 -7.32
C VAL A 208 0.57 16.03 -7.59
N LEU A 209 -0.33 16.71 -6.86
CA LEU A 209 -0.54 18.16 -6.99
C LEU A 209 0.70 18.99 -6.60
N LEU A 210 1.64 18.42 -5.85
CA LEU A 210 2.92 19.02 -5.48
C LEU A 210 4.02 18.62 -6.49
N CYS A 211 3.78 18.87 -7.78
CA CYS A 211 4.71 18.59 -8.88
C CYS A 211 5.22 17.13 -8.94
N GLY A 212 4.41 16.18 -8.50
CA GLY A 212 4.74 14.76 -8.50
C GLY A 212 5.68 14.30 -7.38
N ILE A 213 6.54 15.15 -6.85
CA ILE A 213 7.47 14.79 -5.76
C ILE A 213 6.71 14.46 -4.46
N GLY A 214 5.60 15.15 -4.22
CA GLY A 214 4.77 14.94 -3.03
C GLY A 214 4.18 13.53 -2.93
N ILE A 215 4.07 12.80 -4.04
CA ILE A 215 3.53 11.42 -4.04
C ILE A 215 4.40 10.48 -3.19
N VAL A 216 5.71 10.70 -3.16
CA VAL A 216 6.65 9.93 -2.32
C VAL A 216 6.29 10.06 -0.84
N ALA A 217 5.82 11.25 -0.45
CA ALA A 217 5.43 11.54 0.91
C ALA A 217 3.98 11.18 1.23
N THR A 218 3.09 10.98 0.26
CA THR A 218 1.67 10.72 0.53
C THR A 218 1.25 9.28 0.27
N LEU A 219 1.88 8.59 -0.68
CA LEU A 219 1.57 7.20 -1.02
C LEU A 219 1.55 6.23 0.19
N PRO A 220 2.53 6.29 1.11
CA PRO A 220 2.57 5.37 2.24
C PRO A 220 1.39 5.54 3.21
N PHE A 221 0.70 6.67 3.18
CA PHE A 221 -0.46 6.94 4.03
C PHE A 221 -1.54 5.86 3.88
N TYR A 222 -1.74 5.33 2.67
CA TYR A 222 -2.72 4.29 2.43
C TYR A 222 -2.47 3.01 3.26
N PHE A 223 -1.22 2.62 3.45
CA PHE A 223 -0.87 1.46 4.27
C PHE A 223 -1.14 1.70 5.76
N VAL A 224 -1.04 2.95 6.20
CA VAL A 224 -1.41 3.34 7.57
C VAL A 224 -2.93 3.35 7.75
N VAL A 225 -3.70 3.69 6.72
CA VAL A 225 -5.17 3.51 6.73
C VAL A 225 -5.54 2.03 6.86
N MET A 226 -4.83 1.13 6.16
CA MET A 226 -5.02 -0.32 6.32
C MET A 226 -4.80 -0.76 7.77
N TYR A 227 -3.73 -0.28 8.41
CA TYR A 227 -3.47 -0.52 9.83
C TYR A 227 -4.60 -0.03 10.73
N SER A 228 -5.02 1.23 10.54
CA SER A 228 -6.06 1.86 11.36
C SER A 228 -7.41 1.14 11.22
N ALA A 229 -7.78 0.73 10.01
CA ALA A 229 -8.96 -0.08 9.76
C ALA A 229 -8.85 -1.46 10.43
N TYR A 230 -7.66 -2.09 10.40
CA TYR A 230 -7.44 -3.37 11.07
C TYR A 230 -7.65 -3.24 12.59
N VAL A 231 -7.06 -2.24 13.23
CA VAL A 231 -7.21 -2.03 14.68
C VAL A 231 -8.67 -1.77 15.05
N ALA A 232 -9.42 -1.02 14.23
CA ALA A 232 -10.84 -0.73 14.48
C ALA A 232 -11.73 -1.99 14.45
N TYR A 233 -11.43 -2.94 13.58
CA TYR A 233 -12.31 -4.10 13.33
C TYR A 233 -11.80 -5.43 13.89
N CYS A 234 -10.49 -5.62 13.93
CA CYS A 234 -9.84 -6.85 14.44
C CYS A 234 -9.26 -6.66 15.84
N GLY A 235 -9.19 -5.42 16.34
CA GLY A 235 -8.61 -5.10 17.64
C GLY A 235 -7.08 -4.99 17.61
N LYS A 236 -6.50 -4.94 18.79
CA LYS A 236 -5.04 -4.79 18.95
C LYS A 236 -4.30 -5.98 18.35
N PRO A 237 -3.29 -5.73 17.48
CA PRO A 237 -2.44 -6.79 16.97
C PRO A 237 -1.71 -7.50 18.11
N ARG A 238 -1.47 -8.80 17.94
CA ARG A 238 -0.58 -9.55 18.85
C ARG A 238 0.82 -8.96 18.72
N GLN A 239 1.49 -8.74 19.86
CA GLN A 239 2.91 -8.39 19.85
C GLN A 239 3.70 -9.51 19.18
N LEU A 240 4.43 -9.16 18.14
CA LEU A 240 5.31 -10.11 17.46
C LEU A 240 6.60 -10.22 18.28
N ASN A 241 6.68 -11.23 19.13
CA ASN A 241 7.89 -11.52 19.89
C ASN A 241 8.88 -12.24 18.99
N PHE A 242 9.94 -11.54 18.60
CA PHE A 242 11.06 -12.09 17.81
C PHE A 242 12.16 -12.73 18.68
N ASN A 243 11.83 -13.17 19.89
CA ASN A 243 12.75 -13.93 20.72
C ASN A 243 12.66 -15.41 20.35
N ASN A 244 13.35 -15.78 19.25
CA ASN A 244 13.93 -17.13 19.05
C ASN A 244 15.05 -17.03 18.04
#